data_6734edcdebfdc095ae094f4144b6e888
#
_entry.id   6734edcdebfdc095ae094f4144b6e888
#
_cell.length_a   1.000
_cell.length_b   1.000
_cell.length_c   1.000
_cell.angle_alpha   90.00
_cell.angle_beta   90.00
_cell.angle_gamma   90.00
#
_symmetry.space_group_name_H-M   'P 1'
#
loop_
_entity.id
_entity.type
_entity.pdbx_description
1 polymer ?
#
loop_
_entity_poly.entity_id
_entity_poly.type
_entity_poly.pdbx_seq_one_letter_code
_entity_poly.pdbx_strand_id
1 'polypeptide(L)'
;MSKAKIAVFASETGSNFQAIMDAENLPCEVKLLVCDQQNATVIDKARALDVETFVFHAKDYQAKADYEQEIVEALRDRGISWIFLAGYMRMVGKTLLQAYEGKIINIHPSFLPAFPGRDAIGQAFEAGVEATGVTVHFVDEGMDTGPIIEQEAVPVFIDDTIETLQKRVQKLEHRLYPKVIKQLLQK
;
A
#
# COMPACT_ATOMS: atom_id res chain seq x y z
N MET A 1 -10.79 13.79 20.13
CA MET A 1 -11.06 12.47 19.52
C MET A 1 -9.76 11.69 19.45
N SER A 2 -9.77 10.40 19.77
CA SER A 2 -8.58 9.55 19.62
C SER A 2 -8.27 9.35 18.14
N LYS A 3 -6.99 9.41 17.77
CA LYS A 3 -6.55 9.12 16.40
C LYS A 3 -6.91 7.69 16.01
N ALA A 4 -7.31 7.47 14.76
CA ALA A 4 -7.52 6.14 14.22
C ALA A 4 -6.20 5.34 14.25
N LYS A 5 -6.24 4.09 14.69
CA LYS A 5 -5.08 3.20 14.64
C LYS A 5 -5.07 2.45 13.34
N ILE A 6 -3.96 2.50 12.63
CA ILE A 6 -3.82 1.88 11.32
C ILE A 6 -2.63 0.94 11.24
N ALA A 7 -2.68 0.00 10.30
CA ALA A 7 -1.53 -0.78 9.87
C ALA A 7 -1.14 -0.42 8.44
N VAL A 8 0.15 -0.51 8.15
CA VAL A 8 0.70 -0.41 6.81
C VAL A 8 1.32 -1.74 6.44
N PHE A 9 1.00 -2.25 5.25
CA PHE A 9 1.57 -3.49 4.71
C PHE A 9 2.54 -3.14 3.58
N ALA A 10 3.75 -3.67 3.62
CA ALA A 10 4.78 -3.43 2.62
C ALA A 10 5.69 -4.64 2.46
N SER A 11 6.30 -4.79 1.29
CA SER A 11 7.18 -5.93 0.97
C SER A 11 8.63 -5.54 0.65
N GLU A 12 8.94 -4.26 0.40
CA GLU A 12 10.23 -3.84 -0.14
C GLU A 12 10.82 -2.62 0.60
N THR A 13 11.06 -1.54 -0.14
CA THR A 13 11.79 -0.36 0.36
C THR A 13 10.99 0.48 1.35
N GLY A 14 9.66 0.46 1.26
CA GLY A 14 8.79 1.25 2.12
C GLY A 14 8.80 2.75 1.83
N SER A 15 8.95 3.16 0.56
CA SER A 15 8.91 4.58 0.22
C SER A 15 7.54 5.21 0.50
N ASN A 16 6.46 4.51 0.23
CA ASN A 16 5.10 4.96 0.59
C ASN A 16 4.86 4.90 2.12
N PHE A 17 5.40 3.89 2.80
CA PHE A 17 5.39 3.86 4.27
C PHE A 17 6.06 5.11 4.85
N GLN A 18 7.25 5.47 4.36
CA GLN A 18 7.95 6.67 4.79
C GLN A 18 7.13 7.93 4.51
N ALA A 19 6.53 8.05 3.33
CA ALA A 19 5.68 9.19 2.98
C ALA A 19 4.47 9.33 3.92
N ILE A 20 3.88 8.22 4.35
CA ILE A 20 2.80 8.24 5.36
C ILE A 20 3.34 8.73 6.72
N MET A 21 4.51 8.22 7.14
CA MET A 21 5.10 8.62 8.43
C MET A 21 5.55 10.08 8.46
N ASP A 22 6.04 10.62 7.35
CA ASP A 22 6.48 12.01 7.22
C ASP A 22 5.32 13.01 7.05
N ALA A 23 4.12 12.51 6.78
CA ALA A 23 2.97 13.37 6.53
C ALA A 23 2.48 14.05 7.81
N GLU A 24 2.42 15.38 7.76
CA GLU A 24 1.95 16.18 8.87
C GLU A 24 0.42 16.10 9.03
N ASN A 25 -0.03 16.14 10.29
CA ASN A 25 -1.44 16.23 10.64
C ASN A 25 -2.35 15.12 10.11
N LEU A 26 -1.83 13.90 10.00
CA LEU A 26 -2.69 12.74 9.75
C LEU A 26 -3.55 12.45 10.99
N PRO A 27 -4.85 12.17 10.79
CA PRO A 27 -5.78 11.85 11.88
C PRO A 27 -5.66 10.39 12.34
N CYS A 28 -4.48 9.80 12.17
CA CYS A 28 -4.21 8.40 12.50
C CYS A 28 -2.84 8.22 13.14
N GLU A 29 -2.65 7.03 13.68
CA GLU A 29 -1.38 6.55 14.22
C GLU A 29 -1.05 5.18 13.59
N VAL A 30 0.12 5.07 12.98
CA VAL A 30 0.62 3.80 12.45
C VAL A 30 1.10 2.95 13.61
N LYS A 31 0.37 1.88 13.95
CA LYS A 31 0.68 0.97 15.06
C LYS A 31 1.45 -0.26 14.65
N LEU A 32 1.33 -0.67 13.40
CA LEU A 32 1.93 -1.90 12.95
C LEU A 32 2.35 -1.79 11.48
N LEU A 33 3.57 -2.21 11.20
CA LEU A 33 4.01 -2.59 9.87
C LEU A 33 3.88 -4.10 9.72
N VAL A 34 3.19 -4.57 8.69
CA VAL A 34 3.15 -5.98 8.28
C VAL A 34 4.02 -6.15 7.05
N CYS A 35 4.98 -7.09 7.10
CA CYS A 35 5.92 -7.34 6.01
C CYS A 35 6.10 -8.84 5.79
N ASP A 36 6.04 -9.27 4.53
CA ASP A 36 6.21 -10.67 4.11
C ASP A 36 7.63 -11.02 3.66
N GLN A 37 8.58 -10.09 3.85
CA GLN A 37 9.99 -10.24 3.46
C GLN A 37 10.89 -9.90 4.65
N GLN A 38 11.62 -10.90 5.15
CA GLN A 38 12.44 -10.77 6.37
C GLN A 38 13.57 -9.74 6.27
N ASN A 39 14.07 -9.48 5.06
CA ASN A 39 15.18 -8.56 4.80
C ASN A 39 14.76 -7.26 4.11
N ALA A 40 13.48 -6.94 4.14
CA ALA A 40 12.99 -5.71 3.51
C ALA A 40 13.44 -4.45 4.26
N THR A 41 13.94 -3.46 3.54
CA THR A 41 14.41 -2.18 4.10
C THR A 41 13.32 -1.45 4.90
N VAL A 42 12.06 -1.65 4.57
CA VAL A 42 10.92 -1.04 5.29
C VAL A 42 10.89 -1.43 6.77
N ILE A 43 11.40 -2.62 7.13
CA ILE A 43 11.48 -3.08 8.52
C ILE A 43 12.39 -2.17 9.35
N ASP A 44 13.56 -1.82 8.81
CA ASP A 44 14.49 -0.92 9.49
C ASP A 44 13.93 0.49 9.62
N LYS A 45 13.19 0.96 8.62
CA LYS A 45 12.47 2.24 8.69
C LYS A 45 11.42 2.24 9.80
N ALA A 46 10.63 1.18 9.90
CA ALA A 46 9.61 1.05 10.95
C ALA A 46 10.26 1.05 12.34
N ARG A 47 11.33 0.29 12.52
CA ARG A 47 12.09 0.25 13.79
C ARG A 47 12.67 1.62 14.18
N ALA A 48 13.24 2.34 13.21
CA ALA A 48 13.79 3.68 13.45
C ALA A 48 12.71 4.71 13.85
N LEU A 49 11.45 4.45 13.54
CA LEU A 49 10.30 5.29 13.84
C LEU A 49 9.42 4.76 14.99
N ASP A 50 9.95 3.78 15.75
CA ASP A 50 9.26 3.12 16.87
C ASP A 50 7.89 2.51 16.48
N VAL A 51 7.75 2.05 15.23
CA VAL A 51 6.58 1.31 14.75
C VAL A 51 6.80 -0.17 14.94
N GLU A 52 5.87 -0.83 15.62
CA GLU A 52 5.92 -2.30 15.75
C GLU A 52 5.87 -3.00 14.40
N THR A 53 6.53 -4.15 14.30
CA THR A 53 6.59 -4.93 13.06
C THR A 53 6.04 -6.35 13.26
N PHE A 54 5.22 -6.79 12.33
CA PHE A 54 4.84 -8.19 12.16
C PHE A 54 5.48 -8.69 10.87
N VAL A 55 6.55 -9.48 10.99
CA VAL A 55 7.29 -9.99 9.84
C VAL A 55 7.04 -11.51 9.75
N PHE A 56 6.61 -11.96 8.58
CA PHE A 56 6.35 -13.36 8.33
C PHE A 56 6.97 -13.81 7.01
N HIS A 57 7.11 -15.11 6.85
CA HIS A 57 7.51 -15.71 5.60
C HIS A 57 6.44 -16.72 5.18
N ALA A 58 5.77 -16.48 4.06
CA ALA A 58 4.60 -17.27 3.68
C ALA A 58 4.86 -18.75 3.46
N LYS A 59 6.13 -19.13 3.18
CA LYS A 59 6.53 -20.54 3.02
C LYS A 59 6.56 -21.32 4.33
N ASP A 60 6.55 -20.63 5.48
CA ASP A 60 6.55 -21.24 6.79
C ASP A 60 5.14 -21.71 7.22
N TYR A 61 4.13 -21.37 6.42
CA TYR A 61 2.72 -21.70 6.66
C TYR A 61 2.19 -22.68 5.62
N GLN A 62 1.24 -23.53 6.02
CA GLN A 62 0.63 -24.51 5.11
C GLN A 62 -0.37 -23.85 4.14
N ALA A 63 -1.08 -22.83 4.61
CA ALA A 63 -2.05 -22.11 3.80
C ALA A 63 -1.98 -20.58 4.03
N LYS A 64 -2.48 -19.82 3.05
CA LYS A 64 -2.63 -18.37 3.16
C LYS A 64 -3.49 -17.98 4.37
N ALA A 65 -4.57 -18.72 4.64
CA ALA A 65 -5.46 -18.46 5.75
C ALA A 65 -4.73 -18.49 7.11
N ASP A 66 -3.70 -19.31 7.26
CA ASP A 66 -2.99 -19.47 8.52
C ASP A 66 -2.22 -18.20 8.89
N TYR A 67 -1.40 -17.66 7.96
CA TYR A 67 -0.70 -16.41 8.27
C TYR A 67 -1.64 -15.19 8.31
N GLU A 68 -2.70 -15.19 7.50
CA GLU A 68 -3.69 -14.11 7.57
C GLU A 68 -4.46 -14.11 8.89
N GLN A 69 -4.74 -15.28 9.48
CA GLN A 69 -5.35 -15.36 10.79
C GLN A 69 -4.45 -14.74 11.87
N GLU A 70 -3.16 -15.05 11.86
CA GLU A 70 -2.20 -14.44 12.80
C GLU A 70 -2.10 -12.92 12.60
N ILE A 71 -2.12 -12.45 11.36
CA ILE A 71 -2.16 -11.02 11.06
C ILE A 71 -3.42 -10.39 11.64
N VAL A 72 -4.60 -10.98 11.42
CA VAL A 72 -5.87 -10.46 11.95
C VAL A 72 -5.84 -10.36 13.47
N GLU A 73 -5.30 -11.35 14.17
CA GLU A 73 -5.13 -11.34 15.63
C GLU A 73 -4.21 -10.20 16.05
N ALA A 74 -3.05 -10.07 15.41
CA ALA A 74 -2.10 -8.99 15.69
C ALA A 74 -2.69 -7.59 15.48
N LEU A 75 -3.54 -7.42 14.47
CA LEU A 75 -4.25 -6.17 14.18
C LEU A 75 -5.30 -5.86 15.25
N ARG A 76 -6.10 -6.85 15.64
CA ARG A 76 -7.16 -6.73 16.66
C ARG A 76 -6.60 -6.40 18.03
N ASP A 77 -5.54 -7.07 18.44
CA ASP A 77 -4.87 -6.84 19.74
C ASP A 77 -4.39 -5.38 19.90
N ARG A 78 -4.10 -4.71 18.79
CA ARG A 78 -3.67 -3.30 18.77
C ARG A 78 -4.83 -2.32 18.52
N GLY A 79 -6.04 -2.82 18.33
CA GLY A 79 -7.21 -2.01 18.01
C GLY A 79 -7.11 -1.29 16.67
N ILE A 80 -6.44 -1.90 15.70
CA ILE A 80 -6.28 -1.36 14.36
C ILE A 80 -7.60 -1.44 13.61
N SER A 81 -8.01 -0.33 12.99
CA SER A 81 -9.29 -0.19 12.31
C SER A 81 -9.20 -0.08 10.78
N TRP A 82 -8.01 0.23 10.25
CA TRP A 82 -7.77 0.36 8.82
C TRP A 82 -6.43 -0.24 8.43
N ILE A 83 -6.36 -0.76 7.21
CA ILE A 83 -5.16 -1.32 6.59
C ILE A 83 -4.85 -0.55 5.32
N PHE A 84 -3.62 -0.09 5.18
CA PHE A 84 -3.12 0.57 3.98
C PHE A 84 -1.98 -0.25 3.37
N LEU A 85 -2.23 -0.77 2.15
CA LEU A 85 -1.21 -1.50 1.41
C LEU A 85 -0.29 -0.47 0.71
N ALA A 86 1.00 -0.57 0.95
CA ALA A 86 2.01 0.35 0.47
C ALA A 86 3.17 -0.44 -0.19
N GLY A 87 2.90 -1.04 -1.33
CA GLY A 87 3.84 -1.94 -2.00
C GLY A 87 3.85 -3.35 -1.39
N TYR A 88 2.70 -3.82 -0.94
CA TYR A 88 2.53 -5.20 -0.49
C TYR A 88 2.32 -6.12 -1.69
N MET A 89 3.24 -7.07 -1.90
CA MET A 89 3.32 -7.88 -3.13
C MET A 89 2.46 -9.16 -3.10
N ARG A 90 1.59 -9.31 -2.11
CA ARG A 90 0.68 -10.45 -2.00
C ARG A 90 -0.76 -10.03 -2.21
N MET A 91 -1.51 -10.89 -2.89
CA MET A 91 -2.97 -10.78 -2.92
C MET A 91 -3.52 -10.99 -1.52
N VAL A 92 -4.36 -10.09 -1.08
CA VAL A 92 -5.11 -10.24 0.18
C VAL A 92 -6.14 -11.36 0.02
N GLY A 93 -6.16 -12.29 0.95
CA GLY A 93 -7.07 -13.43 0.90
C GLY A 93 -8.36 -13.18 1.68
N LYS A 94 -9.26 -14.17 1.63
CA LYS A 94 -10.61 -14.08 2.21
C LYS A 94 -10.60 -13.81 3.71
N THR A 95 -9.67 -14.40 4.45
CA THR A 95 -9.60 -14.24 5.92
C THR A 95 -9.40 -12.77 6.29
N LEU A 96 -8.47 -12.09 5.64
CA LEU A 96 -8.18 -10.69 5.92
C LEU A 96 -9.27 -9.76 5.34
N LEU A 97 -9.77 -10.04 4.12
CA LEU A 97 -10.86 -9.28 3.50
C LEU A 97 -12.12 -9.28 4.34
N GLN A 98 -12.53 -10.44 4.87
CA GLN A 98 -13.73 -10.55 5.72
C GLN A 98 -13.54 -9.85 7.07
N ALA A 99 -12.36 -9.95 7.66
CA ALA A 99 -12.07 -9.30 8.95
C ALA A 99 -12.03 -7.76 8.88
N TYR A 100 -11.66 -7.22 7.70
CA TYR A 100 -11.49 -5.78 7.46
C TYR A 100 -12.27 -5.34 6.21
N GLU A 101 -13.49 -5.82 6.02
CA GLU A 101 -14.35 -5.48 4.89
C GLU A 101 -14.52 -3.96 4.76
N GLY A 102 -14.22 -3.43 3.56
CA GLY A 102 -14.29 -1.99 3.28
C GLY A 102 -13.26 -1.14 4.04
N LYS A 103 -12.24 -1.75 4.65
CA LYS A 103 -11.21 -1.08 5.46
C LYS A 103 -9.79 -1.35 4.97
N ILE A 104 -9.63 -1.97 3.80
CA ILE A 104 -8.33 -2.23 3.17
C ILE A 104 -8.22 -1.36 1.93
N ILE A 105 -7.18 -0.54 1.88
CA ILE A 105 -6.91 0.42 0.82
C ILE A 105 -5.56 0.09 0.20
N ASN A 106 -5.47 0.20 -1.13
CA ASN A 106 -4.21 0.03 -1.86
C ASN A 106 -3.88 1.26 -2.68
N ILE A 107 -2.60 1.48 -2.92
CA ILE A 107 -2.08 2.40 -3.92
C ILE A 107 -1.41 1.61 -5.03
N HIS A 108 -1.75 1.92 -6.29
CA HIS A 108 -1.24 1.23 -7.47
C HIS A 108 -0.65 2.24 -8.46
N PRO A 109 0.58 1.99 -8.98
CA PRO A 109 1.29 2.92 -9.84
C PRO A 109 0.86 2.84 -11.31
N SER A 110 -0.44 2.90 -11.57
CA SER A 110 -1.02 3.09 -12.90
C SER A 110 -2.34 3.85 -12.83
N PHE A 111 -2.82 4.28 -13.98
CA PHE A 111 -4.16 4.84 -14.12
C PHE A 111 -5.14 3.70 -14.42
N LEU A 112 -5.61 3.02 -13.36
CA LEU A 112 -6.51 1.87 -13.49
C LEU A 112 -7.80 2.23 -14.27
N PRO A 113 -8.31 1.32 -15.08
CA PRO A 113 -8.00 -0.11 -15.24
C PRO A 113 -6.79 -0.44 -16.10
N ALA A 114 -6.04 0.54 -16.59
CA ALA A 114 -4.82 0.28 -17.35
C ALA A 114 -3.70 -0.27 -16.47
N PHE A 115 -2.96 -1.25 -16.97
CA PHE A 115 -1.76 -1.82 -16.36
C PHE A 115 -1.96 -2.31 -14.91
N PRO A 116 -2.89 -3.24 -14.66
CA PRO A 116 -3.02 -3.87 -13.35
C PRO A 116 -1.84 -4.83 -13.09
N GLY A 117 -1.67 -5.23 -11.83
CA GLY A 117 -0.70 -6.22 -11.43
C GLY A 117 0.72 -5.69 -11.31
N ARG A 118 1.69 -6.57 -11.53
CA ARG A 118 3.11 -6.28 -11.30
C ARG A 118 3.71 -5.39 -12.39
N ASP A 119 4.73 -4.63 -12.00
CA ASP A 119 5.51 -3.78 -12.90
C ASP A 119 4.66 -2.86 -13.80
N ALA A 120 3.66 -2.25 -13.21
CA ALA A 120 2.73 -1.38 -13.93
C ALA A 120 3.44 -0.21 -14.64
N ILE A 121 4.50 0.34 -14.04
CA ILE A 121 5.31 1.41 -14.63
C ILE A 121 6.05 0.90 -15.86
N GLY A 122 6.68 -0.28 -15.76
CA GLY A 122 7.35 -0.93 -16.90
C GLY A 122 6.37 -1.24 -18.03
N GLN A 123 5.20 -1.78 -17.71
CA GLN A 123 4.14 -2.05 -18.71
C GLN A 123 3.73 -0.76 -19.45
N ALA A 124 3.50 0.35 -18.74
CA ALA A 124 3.13 1.62 -19.34
C ALA A 124 4.26 2.18 -20.22
N PHE A 125 5.49 2.08 -19.76
CA PHE A 125 6.67 2.53 -20.51
C PHE A 125 6.85 1.74 -21.80
N GLU A 126 6.79 0.40 -21.75
CA GLU A 126 6.89 -0.49 -22.91
C GLU A 126 5.74 -0.31 -23.91
N ALA A 127 4.53 -0.03 -23.41
CA ALA A 127 3.38 0.24 -24.26
C ALA A 127 3.46 1.58 -25.00
N GLY A 128 4.39 2.46 -24.65
CA GLY A 128 4.59 3.74 -25.31
C GLY A 128 3.41 4.72 -25.13
N VAL A 129 2.70 4.65 -23.99
CA VAL A 129 1.57 5.53 -23.71
C VAL A 129 2.04 6.96 -23.43
N GLU A 130 1.19 7.94 -23.72
CA GLU A 130 1.49 9.36 -23.44
C GLU A 130 1.28 9.75 -21.98
N ALA A 131 0.52 8.93 -21.24
CA ALA A 131 0.27 9.13 -19.83
C ALA A 131 0.04 7.79 -19.11
N THR A 132 0.43 7.75 -17.86
CA THR A 132 0.05 6.72 -16.89
C THR A 132 -0.52 7.41 -15.64
N GLY A 133 -0.41 6.85 -14.46
CA GLY A 133 -0.91 7.51 -13.26
C GLY A 133 -0.69 6.73 -11.99
N VAL A 134 -1.40 7.17 -10.97
CA VAL A 134 -1.48 6.54 -9.66
C VAL A 134 -2.94 6.43 -9.26
N THR A 135 -3.35 5.29 -8.78
CA THR A 135 -4.71 5.02 -8.30
C THR A 135 -4.69 4.55 -6.86
N VAL A 136 -5.53 5.17 -6.03
CA VAL A 136 -5.85 4.69 -4.68
C VAL A 136 -7.26 4.10 -4.70
N HIS A 137 -7.40 2.86 -4.24
CA HIS A 137 -8.65 2.12 -4.35
C HIS A 137 -8.89 1.20 -3.15
N PHE A 138 -10.14 0.83 -2.92
CA PHE A 138 -10.47 -0.25 -2.01
C PHE A 138 -10.00 -1.59 -2.55
N VAL A 139 -9.62 -2.49 -1.66
CA VAL A 139 -9.20 -3.85 -2.02
C VAL A 139 -10.40 -4.77 -1.97
N ASP A 140 -10.61 -5.53 -3.03
CA ASP A 140 -11.58 -6.62 -3.15
C ASP A 140 -10.88 -7.95 -3.46
N GLU A 141 -11.62 -8.96 -3.89
CA GLU A 141 -11.07 -10.30 -4.19
C GLU A 141 -10.21 -10.32 -5.49
N GLY A 142 -10.34 -9.32 -6.36
CA GLY A 142 -9.62 -9.24 -7.62
C GLY A 142 -8.28 -8.53 -7.50
N MET A 143 -7.50 -8.61 -8.59
CA MET A 143 -6.24 -7.89 -8.70
C MET A 143 -6.50 -6.47 -9.20
N ASP A 144 -6.33 -5.47 -8.31
CA ASP A 144 -6.50 -4.04 -8.61
C ASP A 144 -7.87 -3.68 -9.21
N THR A 145 -8.93 -4.38 -8.78
CA THR A 145 -10.29 -4.26 -9.32
C THR A 145 -11.27 -3.55 -8.39
N GLY A 146 -10.90 -3.27 -7.15
CA GLY A 146 -11.77 -2.63 -6.18
C GLY A 146 -12.14 -1.19 -6.55
N PRO A 147 -13.19 -0.62 -5.93
CA PRO A 147 -13.66 0.72 -6.21
C PRO A 147 -12.57 1.78 -6.05
N ILE A 148 -12.44 2.65 -7.04
CA ILE A 148 -11.45 3.74 -7.05
C ILE A 148 -11.90 4.83 -6.08
N ILE A 149 -10.98 5.29 -5.22
CA ILE A 149 -11.17 6.40 -4.30
C ILE A 149 -10.70 7.69 -4.96
N GLU A 150 -9.48 7.69 -5.46
CA GLU A 150 -8.86 8.83 -6.17
C GLU A 150 -7.78 8.32 -7.11
N GLN A 151 -7.61 8.99 -8.24
CA GLN A 151 -6.49 8.74 -9.16
C GLN A 151 -6.04 10.04 -9.81
N GLU A 152 -4.76 10.10 -10.14
CA GLU A 152 -4.14 11.22 -10.84
C GLU A 152 -3.27 10.72 -11.99
N ALA A 153 -3.30 11.45 -13.11
CA ALA A 153 -2.49 11.13 -14.27
C ALA A 153 -1.04 11.65 -14.13
N VAL A 154 -0.12 10.90 -14.72
CA VAL A 154 1.31 11.24 -14.85
C VAL A 154 1.66 11.25 -16.32
N PRO A 155 2.21 12.34 -16.88
CA PRO A 155 2.66 12.36 -18.27
C PRO A 155 3.88 11.46 -18.45
N VAL A 156 3.95 10.80 -19.61
CA VAL A 156 5.13 10.08 -20.10
C VAL A 156 5.74 10.90 -21.23
N PHE A 157 6.99 11.31 -21.08
CA PHE A 157 7.67 12.14 -22.07
C PHE A 157 8.47 11.27 -23.04
N ILE A 158 8.68 11.78 -24.26
CA ILE A 158 9.39 11.04 -25.32
C ILE A 158 10.86 10.73 -24.97
N ASP A 159 11.44 11.53 -24.11
CA ASP A 159 12.82 11.40 -23.62
C ASP A 159 12.93 10.72 -22.24
N ASP A 160 11.80 10.20 -21.71
CA ASP A 160 11.85 9.45 -20.46
C ASP A 160 12.64 8.15 -20.59
N THR A 161 13.34 7.85 -19.52
CA THR A 161 13.77 6.49 -19.20
C THR A 161 12.79 5.89 -18.19
N ILE A 162 12.87 4.59 -17.98
CA ILE A 162 12.04 3.94 -16.96
C ILE A 162 12.30 4.53 -15.57
N GLU A 163 13.54 4.91 -15.27
CA GLU A 163 13.93 5.50 -13.99
C GLU A 163 13.34 6.91 -13.81
N THR A 164 13.31 7.74 -14.85
CA THR A 164 12.73 9.09 -14.77
C THR A 164 11.21 9.03 -14.61
N LEU A 165 10.56 8.13 -15.32
CA LEU A 165 9.13 7.87 -15.17
C LEU A 165 8.81 7.35 -13.77
N GLN A 166 9.57 6.37 -13.28
CA GLN A 166 9.39 5.78 -11.95
C GLN A 166 9.51 6.85 -10.84
N LYS A 167 10.49 7.73 -10.92
CA LYS A 167 10.65 8.83 -9.95
C LYS A 167 9.46 9.79 -9.97
N ARG A 168 8.93 10.08 -11.16
CA ARG A 168 7.75 10.95 -11.32
C ARG A 168 6.50 10.32 -10.73
N VAL A 169 6.27 9.04 -11.00
CA VAL A 169 5.16 8.27 -10.43
C VAL A 169 5.28 8.20 -8.91
N GLN A 170 6.44 7.83 -8.39
CA GLN A 170 6.66 7.76 -6.93
C GLN A 170 6.44 9.09 -6.22
N LYS A 171 6.86 10.20 -6.83
CA LYS A 171 6.60 11.53 -6.27
C LYS A 171 5.11 11.81 -6.14
N LEU A 172 4.31 11.36 -7.10
CA LEU A 172 2.87 11.46 -7.03
C LEU A 172 2.28 10.53 -5.97
N GLU A 173 2.73 9.27 -5.89
CA GLU A 173 2.29 8.33 -4.84
C GLU A 173 2.49 8.92 -3.44
N HIS A 174 3.68 9.47 -3.18
CA HIS A 174 4.04 10.03 -1.87
C HIS A 174 3.20 11.26 -1.48
N ARG A 175 2.63 11.96 -2.45
CA ARG A 175 1.70 13.07 -2.23
C ARG A 175 0.25 12.60 -2.12
N LEU A 176 -0.16 11.71 -3.00
CA LEU A 176 -1.56 11.30 -3.14
C LEU A 176 -1.99 10.39 -1.98
N TYR A 177 -1.15 9.44 -1.58
CA TYR A 177 -1.55 8.46 -0.58
C TYR A 177 -1.83 9.09 0.79
N PRO A 178 -0.95 9.91 1.38
CA PRO A 178 -1.26 10.61 2.63
C PRO A 178 -2.49 11.52 2.55
N LYS A 179 -2.69 12.18 1.39
CA LYS A 179 -3.89 13.00 1.13
C LYS A 179 -5.16 12.16 1.24
N VAL A 180 -5.20 11.01 0.58
CA VAL A 180 -6.37 10.12 0.58
C VAL A 180 -6.61 9.54 1.98
N ILE A 181 -5.55 9.10 2.67
CA ILE A 181 -5.64 8.62 4.05
C ILE A 181 -6.28 9.68 4.95
N LYS A 182 -5.83 10.92 4.83
CA LYS A 182 -6.41 12.05 5.60
C LYS A 182 -7.90 12.24 5.31
N GLN A 183 -8.29 12.23 4.04
CA GLN A 183 -9.68 12.38 3.62
C GLN A 183 -10.59 11.25 4.13
N LEU A 184 -10.12 10.01 4.09
CA LEU A 184 -10.87 8.84 4.55
C LEU A 184 -11.10 8.84 6.07
N LEU A 185 -10.11 9.28 6.83
CA LEU A 185 -10.12 9.19 8.28
C LEU A 185 -10.64 10.45 8.98
N GLN A 186 -10.92 11.54 8.25
CA GLN A 186 -11.53 12.76 8.77
C GLN A 186 -13.08 12.74 8.71
N LYS A 187 -13.65 11.71 8.07
CA LYS A 187 -15.10 11.47 8.03
C LYS A 187 -15.50 10.71 9.29
#